data_50e98665c4a2d314372c59c05440b815
#
_entry.id   50e98665c4a2d314372c59c05440b815
#
_cell.length_a   1.000
_cell.length_b   1.000
_cell.length_c   1.000
_cell.angle_alpha   90.00
_cell.angle_beta   90.00
_cell.angle_gamma   90.00
#
_symmetry.space_group_name_H-M   'P 1'
#
loop_
_entity.id
_entity.type
_entity.pdbx_description
1 polymer ?
#
loop_
_entity_poly.entity_id
_entity_poly.type
_entity_poly.pdbx_seq_one_letter_code
_entity_poly.pdbx_strand_id
1 'polypeptide(L)'
;MRFFIVGVSCVGKTAIGLKLAGLLGYQFFDLDDEIEACFSMPIEKLQDKFLNMNSFRKEASKALSHLLSLESSKESVIALPPSGLMSSYWDVVKKSKGLTIVLNDKPGNILKRITFYDKDSKPMKQHLTKDGRAFYLNEIKEDITYFNKSYKKADISVNVSG
;
A
#
# COMPACT_ATOMS: atom_id res chain seq x y z
N MET A 1 1.82 -8.25 18.29
CA MET A 1 2.71 -8.37 17.10
C MET A 1 2.13 -7.55 15.97
N ARG A 2 2.96 -6.92 15.13
CA ARG A 2 2.52 -6.18 13.95
C ARG A 2 2.78 -6.97 12.68
N PHE A 3 1.83 -6.93 11.76
CA PHE A 3 1.99 -7.45 10.40
C PHE A 3 1.90 -6.28 9.41
N PHE A 4 2.88 -6.15 8.54
CA PHE A 4 2.88 -5.16 7.47
C PHE A 4 2.61 -5.86 6.15
N ILE A 5 1.55 -5.44 5.45
CA ILE A 5 1.20 -5.98 4.14
C ILE A 5 1.60 -4.97 3.07
N VAL A 6 2.39 -5.40 2.10
CA VAL A 6 2.86 -4.60 0.98
C VAL A 6 2.58 -5.31 -0.34
N GLY A 7 2.59 -4.57 -1.41
CA GLY A 7 2.35 -5.06 -2.78
C GLY A 7 1.89 -3.92 -3.67
N VAL A 8 1.87 -4.14 -4.96
CA VAL A 8 1.42 -3.13 -5.93
C VAL A 8 -0.03 -2.71 -5.70
N SER A 9 -0.44 -1.60 -6.26
CA SER A 9 -1.83 -1.13 -6.18
C SER A 9 -2.79 -2.21 -6.70
N CYS A 10 -3.94 -2.34 -6.06
CA CYS A 10 -5.01 -3.28 -6.43
C CYS A 10 -4.64 -4.77 -6.34
N VAL A 11 -3.54 -5.13 -5.70
CA VAL A 11 -3.20 -6.55 -5.45
C VAL A 11 -4.08 -7.20 -4.38
N GLY A 12 -4.82 -6.41 -3.58
CA GLY A 12 -5.74 -6.91 -2.55
C GLY A 12 -5.28 -6.69 -1.10
N LYS A 13 -4.36 -5.75 -0.86
CA LYS A 13 -3.82 -5.48 0.50
C LYS A 13 -4.91 -5.21 1.53
N THR A 14 -5.84 -4.32 1.23
CA THR A 14 -6.91 -3.94 2.16
C THR A 14 -7.83 -5.13 2.46
N ALA A 15 -8.31 -5.83 1.43
CA ALA A 15 -9.21 -6.96 1.60
C ALA A 15 -8.56 -8.10 2.41
N ILE A 16 -7.33 -8.46 2.07
CA ILE A 16 -6.58 -9.52 2.77
C ILE A 16 -6.19 -9.07 4.17
N GLY A 17 -5.78 -7.81 4.33
CA GLY A 17 -5.43 -7.24 5.63
C GLY A 17 -6.59 -7.23 6.61
N LEU A 18 -7.77 -6.81 6.18
CA LEU A 18 -8.99 -6.85 6.99
C LEU A 18 -9.35 -8.27 7.40
N LYS A 19 -9.27 -9.22 6.46
CA LYS A 19 -9.54 -10.63 6.75
C LYS A 19 -8.55 -11.22 7.75
N LEU A 20 -7.27 -10.93 7.58
CA LEU A 20 -6.22 -11.39 8.49
C LEU A 20 -6.41 -10.79 9.90
N ALA A 21 -6.66 -9.49 9.98
CA ALA A 21 -6.92 -8.82 11.25
C ALA A 21 -8.13 -9.43 11.97
N GLY A 22 -9.22 -9.68 11.24
CA GLY A 22 -10.41 -10.33 11.80
C GLY A 22 -10.14 -11.74 12.34
N LEU A 23 -9.34 -12.53 11.63
CA LEU A 23 -8.96 -13.89 12.07
C LEU A 23 -8.08 -13.89 13.33
N LEU A 24 -7.24 -12.86 13.49
CA LEU A 24 -6.33 -12.73 14.62
C LEU A 24 -6.94 -11.97 15.81
N GLY A 25 -8.07 -11.32 15.65
CA GLY A 25 -8.62 -10.40 16.64
C GLY A 25 -7.78 -9.11 16.76
N TYR A 26 -7.11 -8.70 15.71
CA TYR A 26 -6.22 -7.54 15.65
C TYR A 26 -6.90 -6.32 15.03
N GLN A 27 -6.35 -5.15 15.28
CA GLN A 27 -6.75 -3.92 14.59
C GLN A 27 -6.22 -3.92 13.15
N PHE A 28 -6.98 -3.31 12.24
CA PHE A 28 -6.52 -3.05 10.87
C PHE A 28 -6.31 -1.55 10.66
N PHE A 29 -5.20 -1.20 10.01
CA PHE A 29 -4.89 0.16 9.59
C PHE A 29 -4.47 0.16 8.13
N ASP A 30 -4.94 1.12 7.36
CA ASP A 30 -4.40 1.45 6.04
C ASP A 30 -3.54 2.71 6.18
N LEU A 31 -2.27 2.63 5.80
CA LEU A 31 -1.36 3.77 5.98
C LEU A 31 -1.77 4.98 5.15
N ASP A 32 -2.37 4.79 3.97
CA ASP A 32 -2.87 5.90 3.16
C ASP A 32 -3.97 6.67 3.91
N ASP A 33 -4.88 5.98 4.56
CA ASP A 33 -5.92 6.60 5.40
C ASP A 33 -5.31 7.35 6.59
N GLU A 34 -4.30 6.78 7.22
CA GLU A 34 -3.58 7.42 8.33
C GLU A 34 -2.83 8.68 7.88
N ILE A 35 -2.24 8.66 6.69
CA ILE A 35 -1.59 9.84 6.10
C ILE A 35 -2.63 10.92 5.79
N GLU A 36 -3.74 10.58 5.17
CA GLU A 36 -4.82 11.53 4.87
C GLU A 36 -5.37 12.16 6.15
N ALA A 37 -5.55 11.37 7.21
CA ALA A 37 -5.98 11.88 8.52
C ALA A 37 -4.95 12.82 9.16
N CYS A 38 -3.66 12.48 9.12
CA CYS A 38 -2.59 13.32 9.68
C CYS A 38 -2.47 14.68 9.00
N PHE A 39 -2.64 14.71 7.70
CA PHE A 39 -2.47 15.93 6.89
C PHE A 39 -3.79 16.64 6.55
N SER A 40 -4.93 16.06 6.93
CA SER A 40 -6.27 16.58 6.67
C SER A 40 -6.54 16.88 5.19
N MET A 41 -6.03 16.01 4.29
CA MET A 41 -6.25 16.14 2.85
C MET A 41 -6.10 14.79 2.12
N PRO A 42 -6.72 14.65 0.93
CA PRO A 42 -6.54 13.49 0.08
C PRO A 42 -5.08 13.30 -0.34
N ILE A 43 -4.66 12.05 -0.45
CA ILE A 43 -3.25 11.70 -0.69
C ILE A 43 -2.75 12.23 -2.04
N GLU A 44 -3.59 12.25 -3.07
CA GLU A 44 -3.26 12.79 -4.39
C GLU A 44 -2.92 14.29 -4.30
N LYS A 45 -3.72 15.06 -3.57
CA LYS A 45 -3.46 16.50 -3.33
C LYS A 45 -2.22 16.71 -2.46
N LEU A 46 -1.98 15.81 -1.53
CA LEU A 46 -0.80 15.89 -0.68
C LEU A 46 0.48 15.65 -1.50
N GLN A 47 0.48 14.63 -2.36
CA GLN A 47 1.63 14.31 -3.21
C GLN A 47 2.03 15.46 -4.12
N ASP A 48 1.06 16.22 -4.66
CA ASP A 48 1.28 17.38 -5.51
C ASP A 48 2.04 18.53 -4.82
N LYS A 49 2.08 18.54 -3.48
CA LYS A 49 2.82 19.55 -2.71
C LYS A 49 4.30 19.29 -2.61
N PHE A 50 4.77 18.12 -3.02
CA PHE A 50 6.18 17.73 -2.91
C PHE A 50 6.86 17.69 -4.26
N LEU A 51 8.13 18.09 -4.30
CA LEU A 51 8.93 18.12 -5.52
C LEU A 51 9.21 16.72 -6.10
N ASN A 52 9.25 15.70 -5.23
CA ASN A 52 9.48 14.31 -5.62
C ASN A 52 8.91 13.35 -4.57
N MET A 53 8.84 12.08 -4.96
CA MET A 53 8.29 11.01 -4.11
C MET A 53 9.11 10.74 -2.85
N ASN A 54 10.43 10.96 -2.88
CA ASN A 54 11.26 10.78 -1.69
C ASN A 54 10.93 11.81 -0.60
N SER A 55 10.72 13.06 -0.99
CA SER A 55 10.28 14.13 -0.05
C SER A 55 8.91 13.84 0.53
N PHE A 56 7.97 13.38 -0.31
CA PHE A 56 6.66 12.94 0.14
C PHE A 56 6.76 11.78 1.16
N ARG A 57 7.52 10.72 0.83
CA ARG A 57 7.69 9.57 1.72
C ARG A 57 8.32 9.95 3.06
N LYS A 58 9.24 10.89 3.06
CA LYS A 58 9.86 11.38 4.30
C LYS A 58 8.82 12.00 5.23
N GLU A 59 7.94 12.84 4.70
CA GLU A 59 6.86 13.42 5.51
C GLU A 59 5.79 12.37 5.88
N ALA A 60 5.36 11.56 4.92
CA ALA A 60 4.35 10.53 5.15
C ALA A 60 4.81 9.45 6.15
N SER A 61 6.11 9.15 6.22
CA SER A 61 6.66 8.20 7.21
C SER A 61 6.48 8.66 8.65
N LYS A 62 6.27 9.96 8.89
CA LYS A 62 5.93 10.48 10.22
C LYS A 62 4.57 9.98 10.69
N ALA A 63 3.60 9.85 9.78
CA ALA A 63 2.30 9.25 10.09
C ALA A 63 2.44 7.78 10.50
N LEU A 64 3.29 7.02 9.80
CA LEU A 64 3.60 5.64 10.18
C LEU A 64 4.28 5.58 11.56
N SER A 65 5.27 6.42 11.82
CA SER A 65 5.94 6.48 13.13
C SER A 65 4.95 6.82 14.25
N HIS A 66 4.05 7.76 14.01
CA HIS A 66 3.00 8.12 14.96
C HIS A 66 2.07 6.93 15.22
N LEU A 67 1.56 6.27 14.16
CA LEU A 67 0.74 5.08 14.28
C LEU A 67 1.42 4.00 15.13
N LEU A 68 2.70 3.73 14.88
CA LEU A 68 3.45 2.70 15.62
C LEU A 68 3.72 3.07 17.08
N SER A 69 3.61 4.35 17.45
CA SER A 69 3.71 4.79 18.85
C SER A 69 2.43 4.52 19.66
N LEU A 70 1.30 4.30 18.99
CA LEU A 70 0.03 4.06 19.66
C LEU A 70 -0.07 2.63 20.21
N GLU A 71 -0.62 2.51 21.40
CA GLU A 71 -0.89 1.21 22.04
C GLU A 71 -1.79 0.32 21.17
N SER A 72 -2.81 0.92 20.55
CA SER A 72 -3.76 0.24 19.63
C SER A 72 -3.11 -0.42 18.42
N SER A 73 -1.90 -0.01 18.06
CA SER A 73 -1.16 -0.59 16.92
C SER A 73 -0.27 -1.78 17.28
N LYS A 74 -0.15 -2.14 18.56
CA LYS A 74 0.74 -3.24 18.99
C LYS A 74 0.30 -4.61 18.48
N GLU A 75 -1.00 -4.81 18.35
CA GLU A 75 -1.60 -6.01 17.75
C GLU A 75 -2.39 -5.59 16.53
N SER A 76 -1.72 -5.45 15.41
CA SER A 76 -2.32 -4.87 14.21
C SER A 76 -1.81 -5.49 12.91
N VAL A 77 -2.64 -5.34 11.90
CA VAL A 77 -2.30 -5.54 10.49
C VAL A 77 -2.32 -4.17 9.81
N ILE A 78 -1.22 -3.79 9.20
CA ILE A 78 -1.05 -2.47 8.59
C ILE A 78 -0.79 -2.66 7.09
N ALA A 79 -1.72 -2.17 6.26
CA ALA A 79 -1.51 -2.11 4.82
C ALA A 79 -0.61 -0.92 4.48
N LEU A 80 0.48 -1.18 3.78
CA LEU A 80 1.42 -0.17 3.32
C LEU A 80 1.18 0.18 1.84
N PRO A 81 1.53 1.38 1.38
CA PRO A 81 1.55 1.70 -0.04
C PRO A 81 2.54 0.80 -0.79
N PRO A 82 2.49 0.76 -2.14
CA PRO A 82 3.43 -0.04 -2.93
C PRO A 82 4.90 0.19 -2.59
N SER A 83 5.26 1.41 -2.21
CA SER A 83 6.62 1.80 -1.81
C SER A 83 6.92 1.59 -0.31
N GLY A 84 6.10 0.83 0.39
CA GLY A 84 6.18 0.69 1.86
C GLY A 84 7.47 0.06 2.40
N LEU A 85 8.27 -0.60 1.56
CA LEU A 85 9.58 -1.13 1.92
C LEU A 85 10.73 -0.31 1.31
N MET A 86 10.47 0.94 0.94
CA MET A 86 11.45 1.85 0.34
C MET A 86 11.70 3.05 1.24
N SER A 87 12.95 3.58 1.13
CA SER A 87 13.31 4.89 1.72
C SER A 87 12.88 5.02 3.19
N SER A 88 12.27 6.15 3.52
CA SER A 88 11.87 6.49 4.89
C SER A 88 10.83 5.53 5.49
N TYR A 89 9.95 4.93 4.68
CA TYR A 89 9.03 3.88 5.16
C TYR A 89 9.80 2.67 5.68
N TRP A 90 10.78 2.19 4.91
CA TRP A 90 11.58 1.05 5.32
C TRP A 90 12.35 1.33 6.61
N ASP A 91 12.86 2.55 6.77
CA ASP A 91 13.58 2.94 8.00
C ASP A 91 12.70 2.82 9.25
N VAL A 92 11.41 3.08 9.13
CA VAL A 92 10.44 2.92 10.22
C VAL A 92 10.05 1.45 10.40
N VAL A 93 9.69 0.76 9.32
CA VAL A 93 9.23 -0.64 9.35
C VAL A 93 10.28 -1.57 9.94
N LYS A 94 11.53 -1.50 9.48
CA LYS A 94 12.62 -2.38 9.95
C LYS A 94 12.91 -2.24 11.44
N LYS A 95 12.68 -1.06 12.01
CA LYS A 95 12.89 -0.81 13.45
C LYS A 95 11.76 -1.35 14.32
N SER A 96 10.58 -1.54 13.75
CA SER A 96 9.38 -1.93 14.49
C SER A 96 9.35 -3.40 14.92
N LYS A 97 10.23 -4.23 14.38
CA LYS A 97 10.30 -5.69 14.58
C LYS A 97 9.00 -6.43 14.22
N GLY A 98 8.17 -5.86 13.35
CA GLY A 98 6.98 -6.51 12.80
C GLY A 98 7.33 -7.46 11.67
N LEU A 99 6.38 -8.30 11.28
CA LEU A 99 6.51 -9.22 10.16
C LEU A 99 6.01 -8.56 8.87
N THR A 100 6.83 -8.57 7.83
CA THR A 100 6.50 -7.99 6.53
C THR A 100 6.06 -9.07 5.55
N ILE A 101 4.91 -8.85 4.90
CA ILE A 101 4.28 -9.78 3.97
C ILE A 101 4.06 -9.08 2.64
N VAL A 102 4.68 -9.56 1.57
CA VAL A 102 4.40 -9.07 0.23
C VAL A 102 3.34 -9.94 -0.45
N LEU A 103 2.34 -9.28 -1.03
CA LEU A 103 1.31 -9.92 -1.86
C LEU A 103 1.68 -9.78 -3.33
N ASN A 104 1.61 -10.89 -4.05
CA ASN A 104 1.87 -10.95 -5.48
C ASN A 104 0.65 -11.52 -6.20
N ASP A 105 0.40 -11.02 -7.42
CA ASP A 105 -0.62 -11.56 -8.31
C ASP A 105 -0.21 -11.35 -9.76
N LYS A 106 -0.89 -12.03 -10.66
CA LYS A 106 -0.70 -11.85 -12.11
C LYS A 106 -1.26 -10.49 -12.54
N PRO A 107 -0.58 -9.78 -13.45
CA PRO A 107 -1.04 -8.47 -13.93
C PRO A 107 -2.49 -8.45 -14.41
N GLY A 108 -2.94 -9.51 -15.09
CA GLY A 108 -4.33 -9.61 -15.56
C GLY A 108 -5.35 -9.69 -14.43
N ASN A 109 -5.02 -10.30 -13.31
CA ASN A 109 -5.89 -10.33 -12.13
C ASN A 109 -5.93 -8.97 -11.43
N ILE A 110 -4.80 -8.30 -11.34
CA ILE A 110 -4.71 -6.94 -10.78
C ILE A 110 -5.54 -5.98 -11.62
N LEU A 111 -5.43 -6.06 -12.95
CA LEU A 111 -6.20 -5.21 -13.88
C LEU A 111 -7.72 -5.31 -13.63
N LYS A 112 -8.23 -6.50 -13.35
CA LYS A 112 -9.67 -6.71 -13.06
C LYS A 112 -10.13 -6.01 -11.78
N ARG A 113 -9.22 -5.68 -10.88
CA ARG A 113 -9.51 -5.04 -9.57
C ARG A 113 -9.21 -3.55 -9.54
N ILE A 114 -8.74 -2.96 -10.66
CA ILE A 114 -8.45 -1.52 -10.69
C ILE A 114 -9.71 -0.73 -10.37
N THR A 115 -9.58 0.17 -9.39
CA THR A 115 -10.58 1.19 -9.10
C THR A 115 -10.00 2.55 -9.48
N PHE A 116 -10.73 3.29 -10.29
CA PHE A 116 -10.38 4.66 -10.66
C PHE A 116 -10.99 5.62 -9.64
N TYR A 117 -10.25 6.68 -9.32
CA TYR A 117 -10.67 7.71 -8.39
C TYR A 117 -10.63 9.08 -9.05
N ASP A 118 -11.55 9.96 -8.67
CA ASP A 118 -11.50 11.37 -9.05
C ASP A 118 -10.52 12.15 -8.15
N LYS A 119 -10.40 13.44 -8.42
CA LYS A 119 -9.52 14.35 -7.66
C LYS A 119 -9.88 14.51 -6.17
N ASP A 120 -11.06 14.07 -5.78
CA ASP A 120 -11.53 14.08 -4.39
C ASP A 120 -11.48 12.68 -3.74
N SER A 121 -10.72 11.75 -4.35
CA SER A 121 -10.55 10.35 -3.92
C SER A 121 -11.86 9.55 -3.90
N LYS A 122 -12.84 9.94 -4.74
CA LYS A 122 -14.09 9.19 -4.88
C LYS A 122 -14.01 8.17 -6.01
N PRO A 123 -14.50 6.93 -5.78
CA PRO A 123 -14.49 5.90 -6.81
C PRO A 123 -15.30 6.32 -8.06
N MET A 124 -14.71 6.04 -9.22
CA MET A 124 -15.33 6.29 -10.54
C MET A 124 -15.51 4.97 -11.28
N LYS A 125 -16.62 4.84 -12.01
CA LYS A 125 -16.78 3.77 -13.01
C LYS A 125 -16.15 4.22 -14.32
N GLN A 126 -15.21 3.43 -14.84
CA GLN A 126 -14.58 3.68 -16.12
C GLN A 126 -14.59 2.41 -16.96
N HIS A 127 -15.11 2.52 -18.19
CA HIS A 127 -15.00 1.47 -19.19
C HIS A 127 -13.65 1.56 -19.90
N LEU A 128 -12.89 0.48 -19.87
CA LEU A 128 -11.62 0.38 -20.58
C LEU A 128 -11.85 -0.13 -22.00
N THR A 129 -11.34 0.62 -22.99
CA THR A 129 -11.18 0.16 -24.36
C THR A 129 -10.08 -0.91 -24.43
N LYS A 130 -9.93 -1.60 -25.57
CA LYS A 130 -8.84 -2.55 -25.81
C LYS A 130 -7.47 -1.91 -25.59
N ASP A 131 -7.26 -0.70 -26.12
CA ASP A 131 -6.02 0.05 -25.99
C ASP A 131 -5.80 0.54 -24.54
N GLY A 132 -6.87 0.97 -23.88
CA GLY A 132 -6.83 1.33 -22.45
C GLY A 132 -6.45 0.16 -21.57
N ARG A 133 -6.97 -1.04 -21.84
CA ARG A 133 -6.58 -2.27 -21.11
C ARG A 133 -5.11 -2.60 -21.30
N ALA A 134 -4.60 -2.52 -22.54
CA ALA A 134 -3.19 -2.74 -22.84
C ALA A 134 -2.29 -1.74 -22.13
N PHE A 135 -2.69 -0.46 -22.08
CA PHE A 135 -1.99 0.60 -21.38
C PHE A 135 -1.87 0.30 -19.88
N TYR A 136 -2.98 0.04 -19.20
CA TYR A 136 -2.97 -0.24 -17.76
C TYR A 136 -2.30 -1.57 -17.42
N LEU A 137 -2.40 -2.57 -18.27
CA LEU A 137 -1.68 -3.83 -18.08
C LEU A 137 -0.16 -3.60 -18.12
N ASN A 138 0.31 -2.73 -19.01
CA ASN A 138 1.73 -2.37 -19.09
C ASN A 138 2.17 -1.59 -17.84
N GLU A 139 1.38 -0.61 -17.40
CA GLU A 139 1.63 0.14 -16.16
C GLU A 139 1.77 -0.79 -14.95
N ILE A 140 0.88 -1.78 -14.83
CA ILE A 140 0.95 -2.78 -13.74
C ILE A 140 2.25 -3.58 -13.83
N LYS A 141 2.66 -4.02 -15.02
CA LYS A 141 3.92 -4.76 -15.22
C LYS A 141 5.14 -3.91 -14.87
N GLU A 142 5.12 -2.64 -15.22
CA GLU A 142 6.18 -1.70 -14.87
C GLU A 142 6.26 -1.47 -13.36
N ASP A 143 5.13 -1.32 -12.68
CA ASP A 143 5.05 -1.20 -11.23
C ASP A 143 5.61 -2.44 -10.52
N ILE A 144 5.20 -3.64 -10.97
CA ILE A 144 5.72 -4.89 -10.42
C ILE A 144 7.24 -4.95 -10.57
N THR A 145 7.78 -4.60 -11.72
CA THR A 145 9.21 -4.59 -11.99
C THR A 145 9.93 -3.55 -11.12
N TYR A 146 9.37 -2.35 -11.01
CA TYR A 146 9.95 -1.26 -10.23
C TYR A 146 10.02 -1.58 -8.73
N PHE A 147 8.95 -2.10 -8.15
CA PHE A 147 8.88 -2.38 -6.71
C PHE A 147 9.50 -3.72 -6.31
N ASN A 148 9.69 -4.67 -7.25
CA ASN A 148 10.14 -6.02 -6.96
C ASN A 148 11.46 -6.07 -6.16
N LYS A 149 12.38 -5.16 -6.45
CA LYS A 149 13.66 -5.08 -5.71
C LYS A 149 13.43 -4.81 -4.22
N SER A 150 12.52 -3.88 -3.90
CA SER A 150 12.19 -3.55 -2.51
C SER A 150 11.45 -4.70 -1.81
N TYR A 151 10.64 -5.45 -2.54
CA TYR A 151 9.84 -6.56 -2.02
C TYR A 151 10.67 -7.76 -1.59
N LYS A 152 11.91 -7.87 -2.06
CA LYS A 152 12.87 -8.89 -1.59
C LYS A 152 13.23 -8.72 -0.11
N LYS A 153 12.97 -7.58 0.48
CA LYS A 153 13.16 -7.32 1.91
C LYS A 153 12.06 -7.91 2.79
N ALA A 154 10.92 -8.30 2.20
CA ALA A 154 9.81 -8.88 2.96
C ALA A 154 10.17 -10.22 3.55
N ASP A 155 9.66 -10.50 4.75
CA ASP A 155 9.88 -11.78 5.44
C ASP A 155 9.11 -12.92 4.77
N ILE A 156 7.92 -12.62 4.26
CA ILE A 156 7.03 -13.60 3.62
C ILE A 156 6.57 -13.06 2.27
N SER A 157 6.55 -13.94 1.26
CA SER A 157 5.98 -13.67 -0.06
C SER A 157 4.78 -14.58 -0.30
N VAL A 158 3.63 -14.02 -0.62
CA VAL A 158 2.39 -14.74 -0.85
C VAL A 158 1.87 -14.45 -2.25
N ASN A 159 1.59 -15.50 -2.99
CA ASN A 159 0.88 -15.39 -4.26
C ASN A 159 -0.63 -15.52 -3.98
N VAL A 160 -1.39 -14.47 -4.34
CA VAL A 160 -2.83 -14.41 -4.08
C VAL A 160 -3.69 -14.88 -5.26
N SER A 161 -3.07 -15.17 -6.41
CA SER A 161 -3.74 -15.89 -7.48
C SER A 161 -3.85 -17.36 -7.08
N GLY A 162 -4.96 -17.67 -6.46
CA GLY A 162 -5.27 -19.04 -6.08
C GLY A 162 -5.34 -20.00 -7.26
#